data_9cdd1660b562adf5e895f173595f0002
#
_entry.id   9cdd1660b562adf5e895f173595f0002
#
_cell.length_a   1.000
_cell.length_b   1.000
_cell.length_c   1.000
_cell.angle_alpha   90.00
_cell.angle_beta   90.00
_cell.angle_gamma   90.00
#
_symmetry.space_group_name_H-M   'P 1'
#
loop_
_entity.id
_entity.type
_entity.pdbx_description
1 polymer ?
#
loop_
_entity_poly.entity_id
_entity_poly.type
_entity_poly.pdbx_seq_one_letter_code
_entity_poly.pdbx_strand_id
1 'polypeptide(L)'
;MCYIGNALGQSASDMFLNITSESYCIIGDDCLFSWGVVLESSDHHPIFDFKTHQCLNTSKRNILIGDHIWVGQEVGFLKGCFIASGSVIGAKSLVTAKKFYSNTINAGNPCKQVKEGIFWSGECVHSWDKVTTEHYEQNHKDDFKFTYQKDSFLSPYAIEQKLESLQSAQEKLEFIYDSLYCNTNKNRFAYFEDCPFEIPLPLIPKQFEKLKFKTLKTPQSIFTFPIPNPKDSLQTRIKNLESLLFGTAKDRIKNHLSYQLGQILLKDSKSFFGISKLPFKILWTILKHKNKQKQYQEKITNNPCLKLPPLESYPDYKQALKIKNYFSYQLGEAFLTSISAGGGGISHLYPQSA
;
A
#
# COMPACT_ATOMS: atom_id res chain seq x y z
N MET A 1 2.22 -4.46 14.30
CA MET A 1 3.50 -4.29 13.57
C MET A 1 3.47 -5.13 12.31
N CYS A 2 4.07 -4.67 11.20
CA CYS A 2 4.13 -5.44 9.95
C CYS A 2 5.59 -5.54 9.48
N TYR A 3 6.03 -6.74 9.13
CA TYR A 3 7.29 -7.02 8.46
C TYR A 3 6.98 -7.72 7.13
N ILE A 4 7.56 -7.22 6.07
CA ILE A 4 7.50 -7.80 4.74
C ILE A 4 8.93 -8.00 4.27
N GLY A 5 9.28 -9.23 3.95
CA GLY A 5 10.59 -9.64 3.49
C GLY A 5 10.94 -9.15 2.09
N ASN A 6 12.07 -9.61 1.60
CA ASN A 6 12.59 -9.23 0.29
C ASN A 6 11.89 -10.00 -0.84
N ALA A 7 11.91 -9.43 -2.06
CA ALA A 7 11.41 -10.07 -3.27
C ALA A 7 9.94 -10.52 -3.19
N LEU A 8 9.07 -9.63 -2.68
CA LEU A 8 7.63 -9.82 -2.87
C LEU A 8 7.32 -9.61 -4.36
N GLY A 9 6.75 -10.62 -5.01
CA GLY A 9 6.55 -10.63 -6.47
C GLY A 9 5.70 -9.47 -6.98
N GLN A 10 5.94 -9.08 -8.23
CA GLN A 10 5.38 -7.86 -8.88
C GLN A 10 3.85 -7.82 -9.01
N SER A 11 3.15 -8.92 -8.71
CA SER A 11 1.69 -9.00 -8.82
C SER A 11 0.94 -8.61 -7.54
N ALA A 12 1.64 -8.13 -6.52
CA ALA A 12 1.02 -7.67 -5.25
C ALA A 12 0.26 -6.33 -5.38
N SER A 13 -0.30 -6.02 -6.54
CA SER A 13 -1.23 -4.91 -6.70
C SER A 13 -2.52 -5.21 -5.93
N ASP A 14 -3.01 -4.22 -5.20
CA ASP A 14 -4.25 -4.30 -4.42
C ASP A 14 -4.22 -5.30 -3.25
N MET A 15 -3.08 -5.44 -2.56
CA MET A 15 -3.02 -6.15 -1.30
C MET A 15 -3.56 -5.25 -0.16
N PHE A 16 -4.52 -5.74 0.58
CA PHE A 16 -5.10 -5.05 1.72
C PHE A 16 -4.61 -5.66 3.03
N LEU A 17 -3.95 -4.85 3.88
CA LEU A 17 -3.46 -5.25 5.20
C LEU A 17 -4.20 -4.47 6.28
N ASN A 18 -4.98 -5.17 7.09
CA ASN A 18 -5.62 -4.63 8.27
C ASN A 18 -5.00 -5.25 9.53
N ILE A 19 -3.96 -4.58 10.02
CA ILE A 19 -3.19 -5.02 11.18
C ILE A 19 -3.54 -4.14 12.37
N THR A 20 -4.28 -4.68 13.30
CA THR A 20 -4.72 -3.95 14.50
C THR A 20 -3.59 -3.74 15.50
N SER A 21 -3.81 -2.85 16.48
CA SER A 21 -2.88 -2.66 17.59
C SER A 21 -2.63 -4.00 18.31
N GLU A 22 -1.40 -4.21 18.76
CA GLU A 22 -0.95 -5.41 19.50
C GLU A 22 -1.01 -6.74 18.70
N SER A 23 -1.13 -6.68 17.38
CA SER A 23 -0.94 -7.83 16.51
C SER A 23 0.20 -7.62 15.51
N TYR A 24 0.67 -8.73 14.93
CA TYR A 24 1.80 -8.74 14.02
C TYR A 24 1.40 -9.42 12.72
N CYS A 25 1.92 -8.89 11.61
CA CYS A 25 1.92 -9.57 10.33
C CYS A 25 3.37 -9.72 9.88
N ILE A 26 3.80 -10.96 9.67
CA ILE A 26 5.14 -11.28 9.20
C ILE A 26 4.99 -12.05 7.90
N ILE A 27 5.60 -11.52 6.84
CA ILE A 27 5.69 -12.15 5.51
C ILE A 27 7.17 -12.34 5.22
N GLY A 28 7.57 -13.57 4.91
CA GLY A 28 8.94 -13.94 4.58
C GLY A 28 9.42 -13.44 3.23
N ASP A 29 10.55 -13.95 2.79
CA ASP A 29 11.20 -13.58 1.55
C ASP A 29 10.66 -14.38 0.35
N ASP A 30 10.86 -13.85 -0.86
CA ASP A 30 10.59 -14.51 -2.14
C ASP A 30 9.14 -15.04 -2.29
N CYS A 31 8.17 -14.27 -1.82
CA CYS A 31 6.76 -14.61 -1.93
C CYS A 31 6.15 -14.03 -3.21
N LEU A 32 5.25 -14.79 -3.86
CA LEU A 32 4.49 -14.35 -5.01
C LEU A 32 3.01 -14.15 -4.63
N PHE A 33 2.59 -12.91 -4.51
CA PHE A 33 1.20 -12.55 -4.21
C PHE A 33 0.49 -12.08 -5.47
N SER A 34 -0.66 -12.69 -5.77
CA SER A 34 -1.56 -12.20 -6.81
C SER A 34 -2.41 -11.03 -6.29
N TRP A 35 -3.23 -10.43 -7.15
CA TRP A 35 -4.07 -9.29 -6.80
C TRP A 35 -5.24 -9.66 -5.87
N GLY A 36 -5.76 -8.66 -5.14
CA GLY A 36 -6.96 -8.79 -4.30
C GLY A 36 -6.75 -9.59 -3.02
N VAL A 37 -5.50 -9.76 -2.56
CA VAL A 37 -5.20 -10.48 -1.32
C VAL A 37 -5.52 -9.61 -0.11
N VAL A 38 -6.21 -10.19 0.88
CA VAL A 38 -6.62 -9.52 2.12
C VAL A 38 -6.02 -10.21 3.33
N LEU A 39 -5.40 -9.44 4.23
CA LEU A 39 -4.85 -9.92 5.50
C LEU A 39 -5.52 -9.17 6.67
N GLU A 40 -6.21 -9.91 7.56
CA GLU A 40 -6.92 -9.34 8.70
C GLU A 40 -6.50 -10.00 10.02
N SER A 41 -5.87 -9.23 10.90
CA SER A 41 -5.35 -9.74 12.18
C SER A 41 -6.36 -9.73 13.31
N SER A 42 -7.58 -9.22 13.11
CA SER A 42 -8.64 -9.22 14.11
C SER A 42 -10.03 -9.10 13.48
N ASP A 43 -11.05 -9.43 14.25
CA ASP A 43 -12.44 -9.13 13.89
C ASP A 43 -12.77 -7.67 14.20
N HIS A 44 -13.67 -7.05 13.42
CA HIS A 44 -14.05 -5.65 13.60
C HIS A 44 -15.08 -5.44 14.69
N HIS A 45 -15.92 -6.45 14.96
CA HIS A 45 -17.05 -6.35 15.87
C HIS A 45 -17.05 -7.49 16.89
N PRO A 46 -17.44 -7.25 18.14
CA PRO A 46 -17.52 -8.29 19.15
C PRO A 46 -18.69 -9.25 18.87
N ILE A 47 -18.45 -10.52 19.12
CA ILE A 47 -19.45 -11.59 19.07
C ILE A 47 -19.63 -12.13 20.48
N PHE A 48 -20.87 -12.22 20.95
CA PHE A 48 -21.19 -12.66 22.31
C PHE A 48 -21.90 -14.01 22.31
N ASP A 49 -21.56 -14.84 23.27
CA ASP A 49 -22.35 -16.02 23.58
C ASP A 49 -23.74 -15.61 24.10
N PHE A 50 -24.77 -16.18 23.54
CA PHE A 50 -26.14 -15.82 23.88
C PHE A 50 -26.54 -16.12 25.33
N LYS A 51 -25.99 -17.18 25.90
CA LYS A 51 -26.35 -17.64 27.28
C LYS A 51 -25.48 -16.99 28.35
N THR A 52 -24.19 -16.91 28.10
CA THR A 52 -23.21 -16.44 29.10
C THR A 52 -22.91 -14.96 28.97
N HIS A 53 -23.28 -14.32 27.88
CA HIS A 53 -22.97 -12.94 27.50
C HIS A 53 -21.45 -12.67 27.46
N GLN A 54 -20.64 -13.71 27.34
CA GLN A 54 -19.19 -13.58 27.19
C GLN A 54 -18.83 -13.27 25.74
N CYS A 55 -17.86 -12.40 25.54
CA CYS A 55 -17.33 -12.14 24.21
C CYS A 55 -16.47 -13.32 23.73
N LEU A 56 -16.78 -13.84 22.54
CA LEU A 56 -16.15 -15.04 21.98
C LEU A 56 -14.92 -14.74 21.14
N ASN A 57 -14.77 -13.53 20.63
CA ASN A 57 -13.76 -13.17 19.65
C ASN A 57 -12.82 -12.03 20.08
N THR A 58 -12.53 -11.94 21.38
CA THR A 58 -11.65 -10.90 21.94
C THR A 58 -10.18 -11.07 21.55
N SER A 59 -9.75 -12.28 21.17
CA SER A 59 -8.34 -12.55 20.90
C SER A 59 -7.88 -11.96 19.59
N LYS A 60 -6.93 -11.05 19.65
CA LYS A 60 -6.09 -10.66 18.52
C LYS A 60 -5.11 -11.79 18.27
N ARG A 61 -4.81 -12.07 17.00
CA ARG A 61 -3.84 -13.11 16.66
C ARG A 61 -3.00 -12.66 15.46
N ASN A 62 -1.78 -13.13 15.43
CA ASN A 62 -0.82 -12.78 14.41
C ASN A 62 -1.06 -13.56 13.11
N ILE A 63 -0.52 -13.03 12.02
CA ILE A 63 -0.46 -13.68 10.71
C ILE A 63 1.02 -13.90 10.40
N LEU A 64 1.40 -15.15 10.16
CA LEU A 64 2.75 -15.51 9.77
C LEU A 64 2.74 -16.29 8.46
N ILE A 65 3.46 -15.74 7.49
CA ILE A 65 3.65 -16.31 6.16
C ILE A 65 5.14 -16.49 5.96
N GLY A 66 5.58 -17.72 5.73
CA GLY A 66 6.98 -18.09 5.55
C GLY A 66 7.58 -17.61 4.24
N ASP A 67 8.73 -18.14 3.90
CA ASP A 67 9.43 -17.81 2.66
C ASP A 67 8.90 -18.61 1.47
N HIS A 68 9.01 -18.04 0.28
CA HIS A 68 8.66 -18.70 -0.97
C HIS A 68 7.23 -19.24 -0.96
N ILE A 69 6.27 -18.37 -0.73
CA ILE A 69 4.83 -18.69 -0.76
C ILE A 69 4.19 -18.13 -2.02
N TRP A 70 3.49 -19.01 -2.76
CA TRP A 70 2.64 -18.55 -3.85
C TRP A 70 1.19 -18.39 -3.39
N VAL A 71 0.68 -17.17 -3.44
CA VAL A 71 -0.69 -16.80 -3.06
C VAL A 71 -1.49 -16.46 -4.30
N GLY A 72 -2.55 -17.22 -4.54
CA GLY A 72 -3.49 -16.98 -5.64
C GLY A 72 -4.33 -15.73 -5.45
N GLN A 73 -5.12 -15.40 -6.46
CA GLN A 73 -5.99 -14.22 -6.49
C GLN A 73 -7.06 -14.27 -5.41
N GLU A 74 -7.39 -13.10 -4.82
CA GLU A 74 -8.50 -12.93 -3.88
C GLU A 74 -8.44 -13.87 -2.66
N VAL A 75 -7.24 -14.20 -2.20
CA VAL A 75 -7.05 -15.00 -0.98
C VAL A 75 -7.24 -14.12 0.24
N GLY A 76 -8.03 -14.60 1.22
CA GLY A 76 -8.17 -13.99 2.53
C GLY A 76 -7.36 -14.73 3.60
N PHE A 77 -6.49 -14.01 4.32
CA PHE A 77 -5.80 -14.50 5.51
C PHE A 77 -6.43 -13.90 6.75
N LEU A 78 -6.97 -14.75 7.62
CA LEU A 78 -7.54 -14.33 8.89
C LEU A 78 -6.57 -14.54 10.04
N LYS A 79 -6.84 -13.89 11.15
CA LYS A 79 -6.06 -13.94 12.39
C LYS A 79 -5.68 -15.35 12.81
N GLY A 80 -4.44 -15.53 13.23
CA GLY A 80 -3.95 -16.80 13.79
C GLY A 80 -3.52 -17.84 12.76
N CYS A 81 -3.31 -17.47 11.49
CA CYS A 81 -2.80 -18.40 10.50
C CYS A 81 -1.25 -18.39 10.44
N PHE A 82 -0.70 -19.55 10.17
CA PHE A 82 0.70 -19.77 9.86
C PHE A 82 0.83 -20.60 8.59
N ILE A 83 1.54 -20.06 7.61
CA ILE A 83 1.83 -20.71 6.33
C ILE A 83 3.33 -20.97 6.28
N ALA A 84 3.74 -22.24 6.31
CA ALA A 84 5.14 -22.62 6.25
C ALA A 84 5.73 -22.50 4.85
N SER A 85 7.05 -22.27 4.78
CA SER A 85 7.79 -22.01 3.54
C SER A 85 7.55 -23.04 2.44
N GLY A 86 7.55 -22.57 1.18
CA GLY A 86 7.40 -23.42 0.00
C GLY A 86 5.99 -23.87 -0.32
N SER A 87 4.96 -23.26 0.28
CA SER A 87 3.57 -23.64 0.08
C SER A 87 2.87 -22.79 -0.99
N VAL A 88 1.78 -23.33 -1.51
CA VAL A 88 0.87 -22.65 -2.44
C VAL A 88 -0.50 -22.49 -1.80
N ILE A 89 -1.08 -21.31 -1.89
CA ILE A 89 -2.47 -21.02 -1.49
C ILE A 89 -3.28 -20.74 -2.76
N GLY A 90 -4.22 -21.63 -3.06
CA GLY A 90 -5.07 -21.54 -4.26
C GLY A 90 -5.94 -20.29 -4.25
N ALA A 91 -6.29 -19.79 -5.44
CA ALA A 91 -7.13 -18.60 -5.60
C ALA A 91 -8.48 -18.71 -4.86
N LYS A 92 -8.99 -17.59 -4.33
CA LYS A 92 -10.27 -17.48 -3.61
C LYS A 92 -10.37 -18.33 -2.34
N SER A 93 -9.23 -18.70 -1.76
CA SER A 93 -9.18 -19.44 -0.51
C SER A 93 -9.35 -18.52 0.70
N LEU A 94 -10.02 -19.03 1.74
CA LEU A 94 -10.12 -18.37 3.03
C LEU A 94 -9.28 -19.13 4.06
N VAL A 95 -8.13 -18.55 4.41
CA VAL A 95 -7.18 -19.11 5.38
C VAL A 95 -7.55 -18.64 6.78
N THR A 96 -8.05 -19.59 7.58
CA THR A 96 -8.43 -19.34 8.98
C THR A 96 -7.29 -19.66 9.94
N ALA A 97 -7.51 -19.57 11.26
CA ALA A 97 -6.54 -19.85 12.31
C ALA A 97 -6.01 -21.31 12.26
N LYS A 98 -5.12 -21.60 11.32
CA LYS A 98 -4.52 -22.92 11.07
C LYS A 98 -3.04 -22.82 10.75
N LYS A 99 -2.34 -23.95 10.94
CA LYS A 99 -0.98 -24.16 10.47
C LYS A 99 -1.04 -24.94 9.15
N PHE A 100 -0.34 -24.44 8.13
CA PHE A 100 -0.17 -25.11 6.85
C PHE A 100 1.31 -25.45 6.66
N TYR A 101 1.58 -26.69 6.30
CA TYR A 101 2.93 -27.24 6.26
C TYR A 101 3.67 -26.87 5.00
N SER A 102 4.99 -26.99 5.05
CA SER A 102 5.87 -26.77 3.91
C SER A 102 5.59 -27.74 2.77
N ASN A 103 5.92 -27.33 1.56
CA ASN A 103 5.81 -28.14 0.34
C ASN A 103 4.38 -28.66 0.09
N THR A 104 3.36 -27.85 0.37
CA THR A 104 1.95 -28.21 0.23
C THR A 104 1.17 -27.25 -0.65
N ILE A 105 0.11 -27.76 -1.28
CA ILE A 105 -0.92 -26.94 -1.90
C ILE A 105 -2.14 -26.92 -0.95
N ASN A 106 -2.61 -25.74 -0.67
CA ASN A 106 -3.76 -25.50 0.21
C ASN A 106 -4.80 -24.66 -0.55
N ALA A 107 -6.06 -25.03 -0.46
CA ALA A 107 -7.12 -24.33 -1.19
C ALA A 107 -8.49 -24.47 -0.54
N GLY A 108 -9.42 -23.61 -0.93
CA GLY A 108 -10.85 -23.69 -0.59
C GLY A 108 -11.28 -22.72 0.51
N ASN A 109 -12.58 -22.74 0.80
CA ASN A 109 -13.23 -21.94 1.84
C ASN A 109 -14.09 -22.85 2.73
N PRO A 110 -13.67 -23.18 3.97
CA PRO A 110 -12.37 -22.83 4.57
C PRO A 110 -11.21 -23.57 3.89
N CYS A 111 -10.02 -22.94 3.91
CA CYS A 111 -8.81 -23.47 3.29
C CYS A 111 -8.38 -24.79 3.95
N LYS A 112 -8.01 -25.78 3.13
CA LYS A 112 -7.53 -27.10 3.56
C LYS A 112 -6.36 -27.52 2.68
N GLN A 113 -5.49 -28.39 3.22
CA GLN A 113 -4.43 -29.02 2.43
C GLN A 113 -5.04 -29.92 1.36
N VAL A 114 -4.62 -29.72 0.12
CA VAL A 114 -5.09 -30.47 -1.07
C VAL A 114 -4.04 -31.47 -1.54
N LYS A 115 -2.75 -31.07 -1.48
CA LYS A 115 -1.64 -31.88 -1.93
C LYS A 115 -0.39 -31.59 -1.11
N GLU A 116 0.44 -32.58 -0.92
CA GLU A 116 1.75 -32.51 -0.27
C GLU A 116 2.86 -32.95 -1.22
N GLY A 117 4.13 -32.75 -0.79
CA GLY A 117 5.29 -33.19 -1.55
C GLY A 117 5.50 -32.42 -2.85
N ILE A 118 5.16 -31.12 -2.87
CA ILE A 118 5.37 -30.22 -4.02
C ILE A 118 6.50 -29.23 -3.76
N PHE A 119 7.02 -28.69 -4.83
CA PHE A 119 7.68 -27.38 -4.85
C PHE A 119 7.16 -26.62 -6.06
N TRP A 120 7.29 -25.29 -6.05
CA TRP A 120 6.83 -24.42 -7.13
C TRP A 120 7.95 -23.48 -7.56
N SER A 121 7.85 -22.92 -8.75
CA SER A 121 8.77 -21.94 -9.31
C SER A 121 8.00 -20.72 -9.78
N GLY A 122 8.60 -19.54 -9.73
CA GLY A 122 8.00 -18.29 -10.20
C GLY A 122 7.94 -18.15 -11.74
N GLU A 123 8.31 -19.18 -12.48
CA GLU A 123 8.28 -19.15 -13.93
C GLU A 123 6.85 -19.16 -14.48
N CYS A 124 6.65 -18.39 -15.56
CA CYS A 124 5.34 -18.26 -16.19
C CYS A 124 5.11 -19.34 -17.24
N VAL A 125 4.18 -20.25 -16.98
CA VAL A 125 3.86 -21.37 -17.89
C VAL A 125 3.05 -20.95 -19.12
N HIS A 126 2.49 -19.71 -19.16
CA HIS A 126 1.63 -19.29 -20.26
C HIS A 126 2.30 -19.22 -21.64
N SER A 127 3.61 -19.04 -21.66
CA SER A 127 4.39 -18.91 -22.90
C SER A 127 5.17 -20.16 -23.27
N TRP A 128 4.98 -21.25 -22.53
CA TRP A 128 5.69 -22.50 -22.80
C TRP A 128 5.19 -23.14 -24.10
N ASP A 129 6.10 -23.40 -25.01
CA ASP A 129 5.85 -24.26 -26.15
C ASP A 129 5.92 -25.75 -25.77
N LYS A 130 5.65 -26.62 -26.70
CA LYS A 130 5.67 -28.07 -26.47
C LYS A 130 7.04 -28.57 -25.99
N VAL A 131 8.11 -28.06 -26.57
CA VAL A 131 9.49 -28.47 -26.23
C VAL A 131 9.84 -28.07 -24.79
N THR A 132 9.50 -26.83 -24.43
CA THR A 132 9.70 -26.32 -23.07
C THR A 132 8.87 -27.10 -22.06
N THR A 133 7.60 -27.40 -22.38
CA THR A 133 6.71 -28.18 -21.54
C THR A 133 7.31 -29.58 -21.26
N GLU A 134 7.68 -30.33 -22.32
CA GLU A 134 8.26 -31.65 -22.22
C GLU A 134 9.58 -31.64 -21.42
N HIS A 135 10.38 -30.58 -21.55
CA HIS A 135 11.59 -30.40 -20.75
C HIS A 135 11.29 -30.28 -19.25
N TYR A 136 10.36 -29.42 -18.87
CA TYR A 136 10.02 -29.17 -17.47
C TYR A 136 9.25 -30.32 -16.82
N GLU A 137 8.49 -31.10 -17.57
CA GLU A 137 7.85 -32.32 -17.05
C GLU A 137 8.85 -33.35 -16.52
N GLN A 138 10.10 -33.33 -16.98
CA GLN A 138 11.08 -34.36 -16.67
C GLN A 138 12.31 -33.87 -15.89
N ASN A 139 12.63 -32.57 -15.94
CA ASN A 139 14.00 -32.12 -15.60
C ASN A 139 14.04 -30.91 -14.64
N HIS A 140 12.98 -30.57 -13.93
CA HIS A 140 13.04 -29.41 -13.02
C HIS A 140 13.91 -29.74 -11.78
N LYS A 141 14.78 -28.83 -11.40
CA LYS A 141 15.58 -28.93 -10.18
C LYS A 141 14.71 -28.71 -8.95
N ASP A 142 15.03 -29.34 -7.84
CA ASP A 142 14.31 -29.19 -6.57
C ASP A 142 14.90 -28.11 -5.65
N ASP A 143 15.42 -27.04 -6.23
CA ASP A 143 16.04 -25.91 -5.51
C ASP A 143 15.06 -25.22 -4.54
N PHE A 144 13.77 -25.38 -4.77
CA PHE A 144 12.68 -24.81 -3.99
C PHE A 144 12.04 -25.80 -3.00
N LYS A 145 12.56 -27.00 -2.85
CA LYS A 145 12.13 -27.93 -1.84
C LYS A 145 12.68 -27.52 -0.47
N PHE A 146 11.81 -27.45 0.52
CA PHE A 146 12.14 -27.10 1.90
C PHE A 146 12.26 -28.35 2.75
N THR A 147 13.16 -28.31 3.73
CA THR A 147 13.38 -29.39 4.69
C THR A 147 13.37 -28.83 6.10
N TYR A 148 12.89 -29.61 7.08
CA TYR A 148 12.90 -29.18 8.46
C TYR A 148 14.30 -29.25 9.06
N GLN A 149 14.72 -28.16 9.69
CA GLN A 149 15.99 -28.06 10.41
C GLN A 149 15.74 -27.36 11.74
N LYS A 150 15.77 -28.14 12.84
CA LYS A 150 15.48 -27.66 14.18
C LYS A 150 16.29 -26.42 14.56
N ASP A 151 17.58 -26.42 14.25
CA ASP A 151 18.52 -25.36 14.67
C ASP A 151 18.35 -24.05 13.87
N SER A 152 17.60 -24.07 12.79
CA SER A 152 17.32 -22.90 11.96
C SER A 152 15.85 -22.48 11.96
N PHE A 153 14.97 -23.32 12.51
CA PHE A 153 13.54 -23.06 12.50
C PHE A 153 13.17 -21.87 13.40
N LEU A 154 12.45 -20.93 12.85
CA LEU A 154 11.89 -19.80 13.58
C LEU A 154 10.43 -20.08 13.95
N SER A 155 10.23 -20.64 15.15
CA SER A 155 8.89 -20.93 15.64
C SER A 155 8.03 -19.66 15.70
N PRO A 156 6.86 -19.63 15.05
CA PRO A 156 5.93 -18.50 15.14
C PRO A 156 5.54 -18.19 16.60
N TYR A 157 5.35 -19.22 17.42
CA TYR A 157 5.04 -19.08 18.84
C TYR A 157 6.19 -18.39 19.60
N ALA A 158 7.43 -18.80 19.39
CA ALA A 158 8.58 -18.19 20.03
C ALA A 158 8.83 -16.74 19.53
N ILE A 159 8.53 -16.45 18.26
CA ILE A 159 8.56 -15.08 17.72
C ILE A 159 7.50 -14.21 18.43
N GLU A 160 6.27 -14.69 18.57
CA GLU A 160 5.20 -13.99 19.26
C GLU A 160 5.59 -13.67 20.71
N GLN A 161 6.00 -14.68 21.47
CA GLN A 161 6.43 -14.49 22.87
C GLN A 161 7.57 -13.48 22.97
N LYS A 162 8.54 -13.56 22.07
CA LYS A 162 9.66 -12.61 22.08
C LYS A 162 9.18 -11.19 21.82
N LEU A 163 8.37 -10.96 20.79
CA LEU A 163 7.85 -9.64 20.45
C LEU A 163 6.95 -9.04 21.55
N GLU A 164 6.19 -9.86 22.24
CA GLU A 164 5.38 -9.44 23.39
C GLU A 164 6.23 -9.07 24.61
N SER A 165 7.36 -9.74 24.81
CA SER A 165 8.28 -9.44 25.90
C SER A 165 9.03 -8.11 25.73
N LEU A 166 9.14 -7.59 24.53
CA LEU A 166 9.85 -6.36 24.22
C LEU A 166 8.97 -5.12 24.41
N GLN A 167 9.47 -4.13 25.15
CA GLN A 167 8.69 -2.97 25.57
C GLN A 167 8.68 -1.82 24.56
N SER A 168 9.77 -1.63 23.83
CA SER A 168 9.93 -0.51 22.93
C SER A 168 9.82 -0.92 21.45
N ALA A 169 9.42 0.03 20.59
CA ALA A 169 9.43 -0.17 19.15
C ALA A 169 10.84 -0.40 18.60
N GLN A 170 11.86 0.20 19.25
CA GLN A 170 13.26 0.03 18.88
C GLN A 170 13.71 -1.42 19.11
N GLU A 171 13.46 -1.99 20.28
CA GLU A 171 13.80 -3.39 20.59
C GLU A 171 13.11 -4.37 19.62
N LYS A 172 11.85 -4.11 19.28
CA LYS A 172 11.12 -4.91 18.29
C LYS A 172 11.74 -4.81 16.91
N LEU A 173 12.17 -3.61 16.48
CA LEU A 173 12.86 -3.40 15.23
C LEU A 173 14.20 -4.16 15.18
N GLU A 174 15.01 -4.05 16.25
CA GLU A 174 16.29 -4.77 16.38
C GLU A 174 16.10 -6.29 16.29
N PHE A 175 15.13 -6.81 17.02
CA PHE A 175 14.79 -8.22 16.98
C PHE A 175 14.38 -8.67 15.56
N ILE A 176 13.49 -7.94 14.89
CA ILE A 176 13.06 -8.26 13.52
C ILE A 176 14.24 -8.20 12.55
N TYR A 177 15.07 -7.18 12.66
CA TYR A 177 16.24 -7.04 11.81
C TYR A 177 17.20 -8.22 11.97
N ASP A 178 17.56 -8.56 13.21
CA ASP A 178 18.50 -9.64 13.48
C ASP A 178 17.92 -11.02 13.16
N SER A 179 16.68 -11.27 13.53
CA SER A 179 16.08 -12.61 13.48
C SER A 179 15.46 -12.94 12.13
N LEU A 180 14.95 -11.96 11.41
CA LEU A 180 14.27 -12.19 10.12
C LEU A 180 15.07 -11.64 8.96
N TYR A 181 15.41 -10.35 8.97
CA TYR A 181 16.09 -9.72 7.84
C TYR A 181 17.51 -10.26 7.61
N CYS A 182 18.30 -10.41 8.67
CA CYS A 182 19.67 -10.94 8.59
C CYS A 182 19.73 -12.45 8.53
N ASN A 183 18.66 -13.16 8.85
CA ASN A 183 18.60 -14.61 8.79
C ASN A 183 18.21 -15.06 7.38
N THR A 184 19.20 -15.44 6.59
CA THR A 184 19.02 -15.90 5.20
C THR A 184 18.90 -17.42 5.07
N ASN A 185 18.72 -18.17 6.17
CA ASN A 185 18.55 -19.60 6.11
C ASN A 185 17.27 -19.97 5.37
N LYS A 186 17.40 -20.71 4.27
CA LYS A 186 16.28 -21.16 3.44
C LYS A 186 15.16 -21.83 4.24
N ASN A 187 15.53 -22.66 5.23
CA ASN A 187 14.56 -23.45 5.99
C ASN A 187 14.06 -22.78 7.27
N ARG A 188 14.31 -21.48 7.48
CA ARG A 188 13.96 -20.76 8.72
C ARG A 188 12.47 -20.83 9.11
N PHE A 189 11.57 -20.96 8.15
CA PHE A 189 10.14 -21.13 8.35
C PHE A 189 9.60 -22.45 7.80
N ALA A 190 10.47 -23.43 7.54
CA ALA A 190 10.04 -24.75 7.09
C ALA A 190 9.48 -25.55 8.26
N TYR A 191 8.24 -26.02 8.11
CA TYR A 191 7.50 -26.72 9.16
C TYR A 191 6.74 -27.92 8.57
N PHE A 192 6.71 -29.01 9.30
CA PHE A 192 6.07 -30.26 8.89
C PHE A 192 5.21 -30.82 10.02
N GLU A 193 4.30 -31.72 9.71
CA GLU A 193 3.29 -32.22 10.64
C GLU A 193 3.87 -32.89 11.89
N ASP A 194 4.95 -33.65 11.70
CA ASP A 194 5.65 -34.40 12.74
C ASP A 194 6.67 -33.56 13.54
N CYS A 195 6.82 -32.28 13.21
CA CYS A 195 7.80 -31.42 13.86
C CYS A 195 7.22 -30.70 15.07
N PRO A 196 7.99 -30.50 16.17
CA PRO A 196 7.55 -29.70 17.30
C PRO A 196 7.42 -28.22 16.88
N PHE A 197 6.28 -27.61 17.22
CA PHE A 197 6.03 -26.21 16.89
C PHE A 197 6.61 -25.23 17.91
N GLU A 198 6.57 -25.62 19.18
CA GLU A 198 6.96 -24.77 20.32
C GLU A 198 8.44 -24.98 20.67
N ILE A 199 9.33 -24.64 19.76
CA ILE A 199 10.77 -24.68 20.03
C ILE A 199 11.32 -23.27 20.25
N PRO A 200 12.33 -23.09 21.12
CA PRO A 200 12.97 -21.80 21.33
C PRO A 200 13.56 -21.24 20.03
N LEU A 201 13.65 -19.92 19.94
CA LEU A 201 14.38 -19.27 18.87
C LEU A 201 15.87 -19.70 18.92
N PRO A 202 16.47 -19.97 17.77
CA PRO A 202 17.90 -20.21 17.71
C PRO A 202 18.69 -18.97 18.14
N LEU A 203 19.93 -19.18 18.57
CA LEU A 203 20.83 -18.06 18.88
C LEU A 203 21.17 -17.32 17.59
N ILE A 204 20.74 -16.07 17.51
CA ILE A 204 20.92 -15.22 16.33
C ILE A 204 21.93 -14.14 16.68
N PRO A 205 22.97 -13.94 15.83
CA PRO A 205 23.97 -12.90 16.05
C PRO A 205 23.34 -11.51 15.95
N LYS A 206 23.66 -10.63 16.89
CA LYS A 206 23.26 -9.23 16.84
C LYS A 206 23.98 -8.48 15.73
N GLN A 207 23.27 -8.16 14.67
CA GLN A 207 23.76 -7.43 13.49
C GLN A 207 23.34 -5.97 13.52
N PHE A 208 22.16 -5.67 14.10
CA PHE A 208 21.63 -4.29 14.17
C PHE A 208 22.62 -3.32 14.81
N GLU A 209 23.29 -3.72 15.88
CA GLU A 209 24.30 -2.92 16.57
C GLU A 209 25.49 -2.52 15.68
N LYS A 210 25.73 -3.27 14.59
CA LYS A 210 26.80 -3.01 13.62
C LYS A 210 26.41 -2.00 12.54
N LEU A 211 25.11 -1.65 12.46
CA LEU A 211 24.64 -0.69 11.48
C LEU A 211 25.19 0.69 11.78
N LYS A 212 25.96 1.22 10.84
CA LYS A 212 26.35 2.63 10.84
C LYS A 212 25.28 3.40 10.07
N PHE A 213 24.30 3.94 10.78
CA PHE A 213 23.38 4.90 10.17
C PHE A 213 24.19 6.13 9.75
N LYS A 214 24.26 6.41 8.44
CA LYS A 214 24.68 7.74 8.00
C LYS A 214 23.72 8.72 8.66
N THR A 215 24.26 9.67 9.45
CA THR A 215 23.46 10.78 9.94
C THR A 215 22.92 11.47 8.69
N LEU A 216 21.71 11.13 8.30
CA LEU A 216 20.97 11.93 7.35
C LEU A 216 20.90 13.29 8.05
N LYS A 217 21.57 14.31 7.49
CA LYS A 217 21.22 15.70 7.80
C LYS A 217 19.72 15.71 7.68
N THR A 218 19.03 15.88 8.80
CA THR A 218 17.58 15.80 8.88
C THR A 218 17.04 16.51 7.66
N PRO A 219 16.40 15.85 6.69
CA PRO A 219 15.72 16.59 5.64
C PRO A 219 14.76 17.44 6.43
N GLN A 220 14.85 18.78 6.30
CA GLN A 220 13.79 19.64 6.82
C GLN A 220 12.51 18.98 6.34
N SER A 221 11.78 18.45 7.25
CA SER A 221 10.68 17.49 7.15
C SER A 221 9.86 17.66 5.89
N ILE A 222 10.00 16.72 4.96
CA ILE A 222 9.13 16.64 3.77
C ILE A 222 7.74 16.13 4.17
N PHE A 223 7.61 15.47 5.33
CA PHE A 223 6.33 15.04 5.92
C PHE A 223 6.38 15.14 7.44
N THR A 224 6.28 16.34 7.99
CA THR A 224 5.66 16.47 9.30
C THR A 224 4.16 16.35 9.07
N PHE A 225 3.57 15.19 9.34
CA PHE A 225 2.21 15.20 9.86
C PHE A 225 2.29 16.07 11.12
N PRO A 226 1.63 17.23 11.18
CA PRO A 226 1.58 17.97 12.41
C PRO A 226 0.88 17.06 13.42
N ILE A 227 1.64 16.48 14.36
CA ILE A 227 1.04 15.87 15.54
C ILE A 227 0.28 17.02 16.18
N PRO A 228 -1.06 16.96 16.26
CA PRO A 228 -1.82 18.08 16.81
C PRO A 228 -1.33 18.32 18.22
N ASN A 229 -0.80 19.53 18.46
CA ASN A 229 -0.43 19.92 19.80
C ASN A 229 -1.69 19.76 20.68
N PRO A 230 -1.64 19.06 21.83
CA PRO A 230 -2.81 18.93 22.71
C PRO A 230 -3.39 20.27 23.14
N LYS A 231 -2.63 21.36 23.01
CA LYS A 231 -3.05 22.74 23.30
C LYS A 231 -3.72 23.44 22.12
N ASP A 232 -3.71 22.84 20.91
CA ASP A 232 -4.40 23.46 19.78
C ASP A 232 -5.92 23.42 19.98
N SER A 233 -6.56 24.55 19.78
CA SER A 233 -8.00 24.62 19.85
C SER A 233 -8.65 23.68 18.82
N LEU A 234 -9.83 23.17 19.13
CA LEU A 234 -10.57 22.28 18.23
C LEU A 234 -10.72 22.89 16.84
N GLN A 235 -10.87 24.21 16.76
CA GLN A 235 -10.96 24.94 15.49
C GLN A 235 -9.67 24.89 14.67
N THR A 236 -8.51 24.97 15.31
CA THR A 236 -7.20 24.82 14.62
C THR A 236 -7.03 23.43 14.08
N ARG A 237 -7.45 22.42 14.83
CA ARG A 237 -7.42 21.00 14.42
C ARG A 237 -8.34 20.76 13.22
N ILE A 238 -9.56 21.30 13.24
CA ILE A 238 -10.50 21.21 12.12
C ILE A 238 -9.92 21.87 10.87
N LYS A 239 -9.37 23.08 10.95
CA LYS A 239 -8.73 23.76 9.82
C LYS A 239 -7.56 22.98 9.22
N ASN A 240 -6.75 22.35 10.05
CA ASN A 240 -5.65 21.52 9.58
C ASN A 240 -6.15 20.26 8.86
N LEU A 241 -7.20 19.61 9.35
CA LEU A 241 -7.83 18.46 8.71
C LEU A 241 -8.51 18.85 7.40
N GLU A 242 -9.19 19.99 7.35
CA GLU A 242 -9.77 20.53 6.13
C GLU A 242 -8.70 20.81 5.06
N SER A 243 -7.56 21.38 5.45
CA SER A 243 -6.43 21.63 4.55
C SER A 243 -5.84 20.33 3.99
N LEU A 244 -5.79 19.27 4.78
CA LEU A 244 -5.34 17.93 4.34
C LEU A 244 -6.35 17.28 3.37
N LEU A 245 -7.65 17.44 3.63
CA LEU A 245 -8.72 16.83 2.81
C LEU A 245 -8.96 17.58 1.51
N PHE A 246 -8.90 18.90 1.52
CA PHE A 246 -9.34 19.76 0.41
C PHE A 246 -8.18 20.48 -0.31
N GLY A 247 -6.94 20.28 0.13
CA GLY A 247 -5.76 20.95 -0.40
C GLY A 247 -5.67 22.41 0.06
N THR A 248 -4.90 23.25 -0.65
CA THR A 248 -4.68 24.66 -0.31
C THR A 248 -5.33 25.61 -1.32
N ALA A 249 -5.61 26.87 -0.93
CA ALA A 249 -6.07 27.87 -1.86
C ALA A 249 -5.09 28.13 -3.00
N LYS A 250 -3.79 28.03 -2.73
CA LYS A 250 -2.74 28.12 -3.76
C LYS A 250 -2.87 27.05 -4.81
N ASP A 251 -3.12 25.80 -4.41
CA ASP A 251 -3.28 24.69 -5.35
C ASP A 251 -4.55 24.86 -6.19
N ARG A 252 -5.62 25.33 -5.58
CA ARG A 252 -6.88 25.63 -6.31
C ARG A 252 -6.64 26.70 -7.38
N ILE A 253 -5.99 27.83 -7.04
CA ILE A 253 -5.70 28.90 -8.02
C ILE A 253 -4.72 28.43 -9.10
N LYS A 254 -3.72 27.62 -8.77
CA LYS A 254 -2.83 27.02 -9.79
C LYS A 254 -3.55 26.02 -10.69
N ASN A 255 -4.63 25.43 -10.23
CA ASN A 255 -5.50 24.58 -11.05
C ASN A 255 -6.52 25.35 -11.90
N HIS A 256 -6.64 26.67 -11.77
CA HIS A 256 -7.46 27.47 -12.67
C HIS A 256 -6.93 27.34 -14.11
N LEU A 257 -7.87 27.30 -15.05
CA LEU A 257 -7.55 27.20 -16.48
C LEU A 257 -6.64 28.34 -16.94
N SER A 258 -6.88 29.56 -16.45
CA SER A 258 -6.05 30.75 -16.71
C SER A 258 -4.59 30.51 -16.35
N TYR A 259 -4.30 29.98 -15.15
CA TYR A 259 -2.93 29.72 -14.73
C TYR A 259 -2.26 28.63 -15.59
N GLN A 260 -2.97 27.55 -15.86
CA GLN A 260 -2.45 26.43 -16.66
C GLN A 260 -2.13 26.84 -18.11
N LEU A 261 -3.05 27.57 -18.73
CA LEU A 261 -2.83 28.07 -20.09
C LEU A 261 -1.70 29.10 -20.15
N GLY A 262 -1.63 30.00 -19.19
CA GLY A 262 -0.54 30.98 -19.15
C GLY A 262 0.83 30.34 -18.98
N GLN A 263 0.94 29.26 -18.18
CA GLN A 263 2.19 28.50 -18.07
C GLN A 263 2.60 27.84 -19.40
N ILE A 264 1.63 27.28 -20.13
CA ILE A 264 1.88 26.67 -21.44
C ILE A 264 2.32 27.73 -22.45
N LEU A 265 1.61 28.86 -22.50
CA LEU A 265 1.96 29.99 -23.38
C LEU A 265 3.38 30.49 -23.12
N LEU A 266 3.76 30.69 -21.85
CA LEU A 266 5.11 31.16 -21.50
C LEU A 266 6.21 30.14 -21.79
N LYS A 267 5.94 28.85 -21.61
CA LYS A 267 6.94 27.82 -21.81
C LYS A 267 7.19 27.51 -23.27
N ASP A 268 6.11 27.35 -24.03
CA ASP A 268 6.17 26.83 -25.40
C ASP A 268 6.37 27.92 -26.44
N SER A 269 6.11 29.21 -26.13
CA SER A 269 6.42 30.33 -27.02
C SER A 269 7.93 30.60 -27.23
N LYS A 270 8.77 29.96 -26.43
CA LYS A 270 10.23 30.18 -26.47
C LYS A 270 10.95 29.36 -27.53
N SER A 271 10.27 28.45 -28.23
CA SER A 271 10.89 27.59 -29.24
C SER A 271 9.97 27.39 -30.45
N PHE A 272 10.54 27.27 -31.65
CA PHE A 272 9.79 27.02 -32.88
C PHE A 272 8.95 25.74 -32.77
N PHE A 273 9.52 24.66 -32.28
CA PHE A 273 8.78 23.41 -32.04
C PHE A 273 7.69 23.53 -30.97
N GLY A 274 7.89 24.40 -29.98
CA GLY A 274 6.87 24.72 -28.96
C GLY A 274 5.68 25.40 -29.59
N ILE A 275 5.91 26.43 -30.42
CA ILE A 275 4.86 27.22 -31.13
C ILE A 275 4.02 26.31 -32.00
N SER A 276 4.61 25.40 -32.77
CA SER A 276 3.87 24.50 -33.69
C SER A 276 2.93 23.54 -32.94
N LYS A 277 3.27 23.14 -31.70
CA LYS A 277 2.47 22.25 -30.85
C LYS A 277 1.50 22.99 -29.92
N LEU A 278 1.60 24.31 -29.86
CA LEU A 278 0.85 25.14 -28.91
C LEU A 278 -0.68 24.99 -29.05
N PRO A 279 -1.28 25.03 -30.27
CA PRO A 279 -2.72 24.87 -30.44
C PRO A 279 -3.24 23.54 -29.86
N PHE A 280 -2.53 22.43 -30.12
CA PHE A 280 -2.90 21.12 -29.59
C PHE A 280 -2.83 21.05 -28.05
N LYS A 281 -1.77 21.62 -27.45
CA LYS A 281 -1.62 21.66 -26.00
C LYS A 281 -2.69 22.50 -25.33
N ILE A 282 -3.04 23.63 -25.91
CA ILE A 282 -4.12 24.52 -25.43
C ILE A 282 -5.45 23.74 -25.47
N LEU A 283 -5.80 23.16 -26.63
CA LEU A 283 -7.04 22.41 -26.78
C LEU A 283 -7.10 21.23 -25.79
N TRP A 284 -6.04 20.46 -25.69
CA TRP A 284 -5.93 19.34 -24.75
C TRP A 284 -6.14 19.80 -23.29
N THR A 285 -5.53 20.92 -22.90
CA THR A 285 -5.65 21.46 -21.53
C THR A 285 -7.08 21.92 -21.24
N ILE A 286 -7.74 22.54 -22.20
CA ILE A 286 -9.14 22.95 -22.08
C ILE A 286 -10.05 21.71 -21.92
N LEU A 287 -9.88 20.71 -22.77
CA LEU A 287 -10.67 19.47 -22.71
C LEU A 287 -10.46 18.72 -21.39
N LYS A 288 -9.20 18.59 -20.97
CA LYS A 288 -8.86 17.98 -19.68
C LYS A 288 -9.48 18.72 -18.50
N HIS A 289 -9.46 20.06 -18.53
CA HIS A 289 -10.08 20.88 -17.50
C HIS A 289 -11.61 20.71 -17.45
N LYS A 290 -12.29 20.70 -18.60
CA LYS A 290 -13.73 20.42 -18.72
C LYS A 290 -14.08 19.04 -18.16
N ASN A 291 -13.33 18.00 -18.51
CA ASN A 291 -13.58 16.66 -18.01
C ASN A 291 -13.42 16.58 -16.49
N LYS A 292 -12.39 17.23 -15.92
CA LYS A 292 -12.23 17.31 -14.46
C LYS A 292 -13.39 18.02 -13.78
N GLN A 293 -13.88 19.12 -14.37
CA GLN A 293 -15.04 19.83 -13.81
C GLN A 293 -16.30 18.97 -13.88
N LYS A 294 -16.54 18.27 -14.99
CA LYS A 294 -17.69 17.35 -15.11
C LYS A 294 -17.62 16.25 -14.05
N GLN A 295 -16.48 15.59 -13.92
CA GLN A 295 -16.27 14.54 -12.89
C GLN A 295 -16.46 15.10 -11.46
N TYR A 296 -16.02 16.31 -11.20
CA TYR A 296 -16.23 16.95 -9.90
C TYR A 296 -17.72 17.22 -9.66
N GLN A 297 -18.46 17.73 -10.63
CA GLN A 297 -19.92 17.95 -10.51
C GLN A 297 -20.66 16.63 -10.27
N GLU A 298 -20.32 15.57 -10.98
CA GLU A 298 -20.90 14.24 -10.76
C GLU A 298 -20.62 13.73 -9.33
N LYS A 299 -19.40 13.93 -8.83
CA LYS A 299 -19.03 13.54 -7.46
C LYS A 299 -19.81 14.28 -6.40
N ILE A 300 -19.96 15.60 -6.52
CA ILE A 300 -20.71 16.40 -5.53
C ILE A 300 -22.23 16.20 -5.62
N THR A 301 -22.74 15.83 -6.79
CA THR A 301 -24.14 15.44 -6.95
C THR A 301 -24.44 14.15 -6.20
N ASN A 302 -23.52 13.16 -6.29
CA ASN A 302 -23.65 11.87 -5.62
C ASN A 302 -23.33 11.96 -4.10
N ASN A 303 -22.44 12.86 -3.70
CA ASN A 303 -22.07 13.09 -2.31
C ASN A 303 -21.78 14.57 -2.04
N PRO A 304 -22.78 15.34 -1.56
CA PRO A 304 -22.65 16.78 -1.29
C PRO A 304 -21.55 17.14 -0.29
N CYS A 305 -21.16 16.24 0.61
CA CYS A 305 -20.08 16.46 1.57
C CYS A 305 -18.69 16.62 0.92
N LEU A 306 -18.55 16.23 -0.35
CA LEU A 306 -17.30 16.39 -1.10
C LEU A 306 -17.17 17.78 -1.77
N LYS A 307 -18.15 18.67 -1.57
CA LYS A 307 -18.08 20.04 -2.08
C LYS A 307 -16.93 20.79 -1.42
N LEU A 308 -16.07 21.36 -2.25
CA LEU A 308 -14.94 22.15 -1.75
C LEU A 308 -15.44 23.39 -1.01
N PRO A 309 -14.81 23.76 0.12
CA PRO A 309 -15.14 24.98 0.84
C PRO A 309 -14.93 26.24 -0.03
N PRO A 310 -15.56 27.38 0.28
CA PRO A 310 -15.30 28.64 -0.39
C PRO A 310 -13.82 28.99 -0.35
N LEU A 311 -13.28 29.59 -1.42
CA LEU A 311 -11.84 29.87 -1.54
C LEU A 311 -11.33 30.77 -0.40
N GLU A 312 -12.19 31.68 0.07
CA GLU A 312 -11.91 32.62 1.15
C GLU A 312 -11.74 31.98 2.52
N SER A 313 -12.27 30.77 2.70
CA SER A 313 -12.18 30.05 3.99
C SER A 313 -10.82 29.41 4.22
N TYR A 314 -9.98 29.31 3.19
CA TYR A 314 -8.68 28.68 3.30
C TYR A 314 -7.67 29.57 4.04
N PRO A 315 -6.84 29.00 4.93
CA PRO A 315 -5.87 29.76 5.72
C PRO A 315 -4.84 30.53 4.88
N ASP A 316 -4.51 30.01 3.69
CA ASP A 316 -3.54 30.57 2.77
C ASP A 316 -4.17 31.48 1.68
N TYR A 317 -5.46 31.82 1.78
CA TYR A 317 -6.20 32.60 0.77
C TYR A 317 -5.49 33.90 0.38
N LYS A 318 -5.11 34.73 1.36
CA LYS A 318 -4.41 36.01 1.08
C LYS A 318 -3.10 35.83 0.30
N GLN A 319 -2.39 34.74 0.57
CA GLN A 319 -1.15 34.41 -0.15
C GLN A 319 -1.46 33.82 -1.54
N ALA A 320 -2.52 33.05 -1.64
CA ALA A 320 -2.98 32.45 -2.88
C ALA A 320 -3.44 33.50 -3.90
N LEU A 321 -4.07 34.57 -3.45
CA LEU A 321 -4.47 35.71 -4.31
C LEU A 321 -3.27 36.36 -5.04
N LYS A 322 -2.08 36.34 -4.45
CA LYS A 322 -0.87 36.86 -5.11
C LYS A 322 -0.55 36.12 -6.41
N ILE A 323 -0.99 34.86 -6.54
CA ILE A 323 -0.77 34.05 -7.76
C ILE A 323 -1.58 34.62 -8.95
N LYS A 324 -2.74 35.23 -8.68
CA LYS A 324 -3.52 35.89 -9.75
C LYS A 324 -2.78 37.09 -10.36
N ASN A 325 -1.86 37.69 -9.61
CA ASN A 325 -1.00 38.78 -10.10
C ASN A 325 0.24 38.30 -10.86
N TYR A 326 0.47 36.99 -10.94
CA TYR A 326 1.58 36.47 -11.75
C TYR A 326 1.30 36.68 -13.23
N PHE A 327 2.34 37.04 -13.97
CA PHE A 327 2.25 37.25 -15.41
C PHE A 327 1.66 36.05 -16.14
N SER A 328 1.98 34.84 -15.72
CA SER A 328 1.38 33.60 -16.27
C SER A 328 -0.14 33.57 -16.07
N TYR A 329 -0.65 33.97 -14.91
CA TYR A 329 -2.10 33.96 -14.66
C TYR A 329 -2.80 35.02 -15.54
N GLN A 330 -2.28 36.24 -15.55
CA GLN A 330 -2.83 37.34 -16.35
C GLN A 330 -2.78 37.07 -17.85
N LEU A 331 -1.69 36.46 -18.35
CA LEU A 331 -1.58 36.07 -19.74
C LEU A 331 -2.62 35.02 -20.14
N GLY A 332 -2.83 34.02 -19.30
CA GLY A 332 -3.86 33.00 -19.57
C GLY A 332 -5.29 33.55 -19.45
N GLU A 333 -5.52 34.50 -18.58
CA GLU A 333 -6.81 35.18 -18.43
C GLU A 333 -7.10 36.05 -19.66
N ALA A 334 -6.14 36.85 -20.10
CA ALA A 334 -6.25 37.65 -21.33
C ALA A 334 -6.50 36.76 -22.56
N PHE A 335 -5.82 35.63 -22.66
CA PHE A 335 -6.00 34.65 -23.72
C PHE A 335 -7.44 34.09 -23.72
N LEU A 336 -7.96 33.67 -22.57
CA LEU A 336 -9.34 33.18 -22.44
C LEU A 336 -10.38 34.26 -22.80
N THR A 337 -10.15 35.51 -22.35
CA THR A 337 -11.02 36.65 -22.67
C THR A 337 -11.04 36.93 -24.17
N SER A 338 -9.89 36.88 -24.84
CA SER A 338 -9.81 37.10 -26.30
C SER A 338 -10.56 36.03 -27.11
N ILE A 339 -10.49 34.77 -26.69
CA ILE A 339 -11.25 33.66 -27.28
C ILE A 339 -12.75 33.84 -27.11
N SER A 340 -13.18 34.28 -25.90
CA SER A 340 -14.60 34.51 -25.62
C SER A 340 -15.18 35.70 -26.36
N ALA A 341 -14.40 36.73 -26.60
CA ALA A 341 -14.81 37.92 -27.35
C ALA A 341 -14.88 37.69 -28.85
N GLY A 342 -14.18 36.69 -29.38
CA GLY A 342 -14.12 36.37 -30.82
C GLY A 342 -15.29 35.56 -31.42
N GLY A 343 -16.46 35.50 -30.75
CA GLY A 343 -17.72 35.05 -31.37
C GLY A 343 -17.90 33.55 -31.56
N GLY A 344 -17.12 32.69 -30.98
CA GLY A 344 -17.33 31.24 -31.03
C GLY A 344 -17.78 30.68 -29.68
N GLY A 345 -19.09 30.42 -29.51
CA GLY A 345 -19.80 29.58 -28.53
C GLY A 345 -19.17 29.10 -27.21
N ILE A 346 -18.27 29.86 -26.59
CA ILE A 346 -17.53 29.48 -25.38
C ILE A 346 -18.00 30.29 -24.14
N SER A 347 -19.11 31.03 -24.26
CA SER A 347 -19.69 31.82 -23.18
C SER A 347 -20.13 31.05 -21.94
N HIS A 348 -20.19 29.70 -22.01
CA HIS A 348 -20.48 28.81 -20.87
C HIS A 348 -19.23 28.33 -20.09
N LEU A 349 -18.05 28.91 -20.34
CA LEU A 349 -16.79 28.50 -19.69
C LEU A 349 -16.52 29.23 -18.36
N TYR A 350 -17.32 30.21 -18.00
CA TYR A 350 -17.24 30.92 -16.72
C TYR A 350 -18.52 30.71 -15.90
N PRO A 351 -18.52 29.92 -14.85
CA PRO A 351 -19.32 30.24 -13.70
C PRO A 351 -18.64 31.45 -13.04
N GLN A 352 -19.28 32.63 -13.13
CA GLN A 352 -18.95 33.74 -12.26
C GLN A 352 -19.11 33.25 -10.84
N SER A 353 -18.05 33.41 -10.02
CA SER A 353 -18.04 33.35 -8.56
C SER A 353 -18.70 32.13 -7.91
N ALA A 354 -17.89 31.18 -7.44
CA ALA A 354 -18.03 30.60 -6.10
C ALA A 354 -16.66 30.13 -5.61
#